data_dde0916bf88087cab860d738a6e18cfb
#
_entry.id   dde0916bf88087cab860d738a6e18cfb
#
_cell.length_a   1.000
_cell.length_b   1.000
_cell.length_c   1.000
_cell.angle_alpha   90.00
_cell.angle_beta   90.00
_cell.angle_gamma   90.00
#
_symmetry.space_group_name_H-M   'P 1'
#
loop_
_entity.id
_entity.type
_entity.pdbx_description
1 polymer ?
#
loop_
_entity_poly.entity_id
_entity_poly.type
_entity_poly.pdbx_seq_one_letter_code
_entity_poly.pdbx_strand_id
1 'polypeptide(L)'
;NLNSLVTEVMKKNLVSLPVNSKPEKIREKFSSVIKFIPLVDSNNKIVDMASIYRFSLLPLYEPYLKGNERKYINRCIDSGWISKGEYVKKFEEAFGRRIGANNTISVTNGTTAIQLALVTLGVGQGDEVIVPSLTFAAVYNAVIFSGAKPVMVDINLETLGLNHKLIEKKNK
;
A
#
# COMPACT_ATOMS: atom_id res chain seq x y z
N ASN A 1 -21.62 -29.98 0.70
CA ASN A 1 -22.78 -30.83 1.00
C ASN A 1 -23.44 -30.34 2.27
N LEU A 2 -24.65 -29.74 2.19
CA LEU A 2 -25.35 -29.13 3.33
C LEU A 2 -25.78 -30.15 4.41
N ASN A 3 -25.67 -31.44 4.13
CA ASN A 3 -26.05 -32.54 5.02
C ASN A 3 -24.87 -33.27 5.68
N SER A 4 -23.62 -32.80 5.48
CA SER A 4 -22.48 -33.39 6.17
C SER A 4 -22.46 -32.96 7.63
N LEU A 5 -22.21 -33.90 8.54
CA LEU A 5 -22.03 -33.56 9.96
C LEU A 5 -20.80 -32.67 10.12
N VAL A 6 -20.87 -31.67 11.00
CA VAL A 6 -19.76 -30.76 11.28
C VAL A 6 -18.47 -31.50 11.61
N THR A 7 -18.57 -32.66 12.27
CA THR A 7 -17.44 -33.56 12.58
C THR A 7 -16.74 -34.18 11.38
N GLU A 8 -17.40 -34.24 10.21
CA GLU A 8 -16.84 -34.77 8.97
C GLU A 8 -16.04 -33.73 8.19
N VAL A 9 -16.38 -32.45 8.33
CA VAL A 9 -15.80 -31.34 7.59
C VAL A 9 -14.84 -30.48 8.41
N MET A 10 -14.87 -30.59 9.75
CA MET A 10 -13.98 -29.83 10.61
C MET A 10 -12.55 -30.39 10.60
N LYS A 11 -11.57 -29.52 10.62
CA LYS A 11 -10.17 -29.90 10.82
C LYS A 11 -9.96 -30.36 12.26
N LYS A 12 -9.53 -31.62 12.44
CA LYS A 12 -9.29 -32.23 13.75
C LYS A 12 -8.05 -31.67 14.48
N ASN A 13 -7.08 -31.14 13.73
CA ASN A 13 -5.85 -30.56 14.28
C ASN A 13 -5.89 -29.04 14.14
N LEU A 14 -6.60 -28.37 15.05
CA LEU A 14 -6.59 -26.93 15.15
C LEU A 14 -5.35 -26.46 15.91
N VAL A 15 -4.68 -25.45 15.35
CA VAL A 15 -3.62 -24.72 16.07
C VAL A 15 -4.32 -23.80 17.08
N SER A 16 -4.18 -24.09 18.37
CA SER A 16 -4.62 -23.24 19.47
C SER A 16 -3.45 -22.87 20.38
N LEU A 17 -3.57 -21.81 21.13
CA LEU A 17 -2.57 -21.36 22.09
C LEU A 17 -3.24 -20.99 23.43
N PRO A 18 -2.52 -21.13 24.56
CA PRO A 18 -3.00 -20.61 25.84
C PRO A 18 -3.29 -19.10 25.77
N VAL A 19 -4.35 -18.63 26.44
CA VAL A 19 -4.78 -17.22 26.45
C VAL A 19 -3.69 -16.27 26.97
N ASN A 20 -2.81 -16.73 27.83
CA ASN A 20 -1.68 -15.98 28.37
C ASN A 20 -0.38 -16.09 27.52
N SER A 21 -0.47 -16.61 26.30
CA SER A 21 0.67 -16.68 25.38
C SER A 21 1.19 -15.30 25.04
N LYS A 22 2.52 -15.16 25.03
CA LYS A 22 3.18 -13.91 24.62
C LYS A 22 2.83 -13.55 23.15
N PRO A 23 2.69 -12.26 22.83
CA PRO A 23 2.34 -11.80 21.47
C PRO A 23 3.27 -12.34 20.37
N GLU A 24 4.57 -12.48 20.65
CA GLU A 24 5.55 -12.99 19.71
C GLU A 24 5.25 -14.45 19.33
N LYS A 25 4.94 -15.30 20.32
CA LYS A 25 4.58 -16.70 20.11
C LYS A 25 3.28 -16.85 19.30
N ILE A 26 2.33 -15.93 19.50
CA ILE A 26 1.09 -15.91 18.73
C ILE A 26 1.38 -15.52 17.26
N ARG A 27 2.24 -14.51 17.04
CA ARG A 27 2.64 -14.06 15.70
C ARG A 27 3.30 -15.17 14.87
N GLU A 28 4.19 -15.95 15.46
CA GLU A 28 4.89 -17.06 14.80
C GLU A 28 3.96 -18.14 14.25
N LYS A 29 2.76 -18.27 14.81
CA LYS A 29 1.77 -19.27 14.37
C LYS A 29 0.89 -18.82 13.22
N PHE A 30 0.87 -17.53 12.90
CA PHE A 30 0.17 -17.06 11.70
C PHE A 30 0.92 -17.45 10.42
N SER A 31 0.17 -17.68 9.37
CA SER A 31 0.71 -18.00 8.04
C SER A 31 -0.21 -17.46 6.95
N SER A 32 0.13 -17.69 5.70
CA SER A 32 -0.77 -17.38 4.56
C SER A 32 -2.12 -18.09 4.67
N VAL A 33 -2.19 -19.21 5.39
CA VAL A 33 -3.40 -20.02 5.58
C VAL A 33 -4.05 -19.78 6.95
N ILE A 34 -3.24 -19.68 8.03
CA ILE A 34 -3.73 -19.49 9.40
C ILE A 34 -3.87 -18.01 9.69
N LYS A 35 -5.10 -17.51 9.64
CA LYS A 35 -5.45 -16.11 9.90
C LYS A 35 -6.04 -15.87 11.30
N PHE A 36 -6.53 -16.94 11.92
CA PHE A 36 -7.17 -16.91 13.23
C PHE A 36 -6.64 -18.06 14.09
N ILE A 37 -6.35 -17.80 15.36
CA ILE A 37 -5.85 -18.77 16.32
C ILE A 37 -6.73 -18.69 17.56
N PRO A 38 -7.47 -19.76 17.91
CA PRO A 38 -8.20 -19.84 19.16
C PRO A 38 -7.26 -19.73 20.35
N LEU A 39 -7.60 -18.90 21.31
CA LEU A 39 -6.93 -18.80 22.61
C LEU A 39 -7.76 -19.56 23.64
N VAL A 40 -7.10 -20.49 24.34
CA VAL A 40 -7.78 -21.42 25.23
C VAL A 40 -7.33 -21.22 26.70
N ASP A 41 -8.25 -21.53 27.63
CA ASP A 41 -7.93 -21.57 29.05
C ASP A 41 -7.25 -22.90 29.46
N SER A 42 -7.02 -23.08 30.76
CA SER A 42 -6.43 -24.30 31.34
C SER A 42 -7.25 -25.57 31.12
N ASN A 43 -8.55 -25.42 30.82
CA ASN A 43 -9.48 -26.51 30.54
C ASN A 43 -9.66 -26.77 29.02
N ASN A 44 -8.79 -26.15 28.20
CA ASN A 44 -8.84 -26.22 26.73
C ASN A 44 -10.14 -25.67 26.12
N LYS A 45 -10.82 -24.77 26.85
CA LYS A 45 -12.02 -24.07 26.38
C LYS A 45 -11.60 -22.76 25.70
N ILE A 46 -12.17 -22.47 24.52
CA ILE A 46 -11.91 -21.22 23.80
C ILE A 46 -12.48 -20.05 24.61
N VAL A 47 -11.61 -19.11 24.97
CA VAL A 47 -11.95 -17.89 25.72
C VAL A 47 -11.74 -16.62 24.92
N ASP A 48 -10.87 -16.66 23.90
CA ASP A 48 -10.62 -15.54 22.99
C ASP A 48 -10.10 -16.06 21.64
N MET A 49 -9.92 -15.16 20.69
CA MET A 49 -9.37 -15.47 19.37
C MET A 49 -8.34 -14.44 18.96
N ALA A 50 -7.13 -14.89 18.71
CA ALA A 50 -6.13 -14.07 18.08
C ALA A 50 -6.36 -14.04 16.57
N SER A 51 -6.34 -12.85 16.01
CA SER A 51 -6.45 -12.62 14.57
C SER A 51 -5.16 -11.98 14.05
N ILE A 52 -4.71 -12.39 12.86
CA ILE A 52 -3.56 -11.73 12.20
C ILE A 52 -3.81 -10.23 12.07
N TYR A 53 -5.07 -9.81 11.93
CA TYR A 53 -5.48 -8.41 11.81
C TYR A 53 -5.38 -7.62 13.13
N ARG A 54 -5.39 -8.29 14.28
CA ARG A 54 -5.14 -7.70 15.62
C ARG A 54 -3.65 -7.60 15.94
N PHE A 55 -2.83 -8.46 15.36
CA PHE A 55 -1.39 -8.55 15.60
C PHE A 55 -0.54 -7.96 14.47
N SER A 56 -1.10 -7.80 13.28
CA SER A 56 -0.48 -6.97 12.27
C SER A 56 -0.66 -5.51 12.67
N LEU A 57 0.44 -4.77 12.65
CA LEU A 57 0.36 -3.32 12.50
C LEU A 57 -0.66 -3.03 11.40
N LEU A 58 -1.60 -2.13 11.66
CA LEU A 58 -2.55 -1.70 10.63
C LEU A 58 -1.75 -1.38 9.37
N PRO A 59 -1.94 -2.12 8.27
CA PRO A 59 -1.22 -1.81 7.05
C PRO A 59 -1.64 -0.41 6.60
N LEU A 60 -0.67 0.44 6.25
CA LEU A 60 -0.94 1.75 5.68
C LEU A 60 -1.81 1.65 4.43
N TYR A 61 -1.66 0.59 3.68
CA TYR A 61 -2.49 0.23 2.54
C TYR A 61 -2.47 -1.28 2.32
N GLU A 62 -3.52 -1.80 1.71
CA GLU A 62 -3.59 -3.17 1.23
C GLU A 62 -4.03 -3.15 -0.24
N PRO A 63 -3.28 -3.80 -1.16
CA PRO A 63 -3.69 -3.88 -2.56
C PRO A 63 -5.02 -4.62 -2.71
N TYR A 64 -5.97 -3.99 -3.38
CA TYR A 64 -7.27 -4.60 -3.68
C TYR A 64 -7.25 -5.20 -5.09
N LEU A 65 -6.94 -6.49 -5.18
CA LEU A 65 -6.79 -7.24 -6.44
C LEU A 65 -7.97 -8.21 -6.65
N LYS A 66 -9.20 -7.68 -6.60
CA LYS A 66 -10.43 -8.47 -6.80
C LYS A 66 -11.16 -8.14 -8.10
N GLY A 67 -10.56 -7.33 -8.96
CA GLY A 67 -11.07 -6.95 -10.26
C GLY A 67 -10.60 -7.86 -11.41
N ASN A 68 -10.33 -7.22 -12.54
CA ASN A 68 -9.89 -7.89 -13.76
C ASN A 68 -8.36 -7.95 -13.93
N GLU A 69 -7.58 -7.62 -12.88
CA GLU A 69 -6.12 -7.46 -12.94
C GLU A 69 -5.48 -8.74 -13.50
N ARG A 70 -5.81 -9.89 -12.91
CA ARG A 70 -5.29 -11.20 -13.37
C ARG A 70 -5.63 -11.49 -14.82
N LYS A 71 -6.86 -11.17 -15.26
CA LYS A 71 -7.31 -11.38 -16.62
C LYS A 71 -6.51 -10.55 -17.62
N TYR A 72 -6.23 -9.29 -17.29
CA TYR A 72 -5.44 -8.41 -18.16
C TYR A 72 -3.96 -8.79 -18.20
N ILE A 73 -3.38 -9.15 -17.04
CA ILE A 73 -2.00 -9.63 -16.98
C ILE A 73 -1.81 -10.89 -17.84
N ASN A 74 -2.70 -11.88 -17.69
CA ASN A 74 -2.62 -13.12 -18.49
C ASN A 74 -2.69 -12.81 -19.99
N ARG A 75 -3.60 -11.92 -20.42
CA ARG A 75 -3.68 -11.53 -21.83
C ARG A 75 -2.40 -10.84 -22.35
N CYS A 76 -1.75 -10.03 -21.52
CA CYS A 76 -0.48 -9.43 -21.89
C CYS A 76 0.60 -10.51 -22.09
N ILE A 77 0.66 -11.49 -21.17
CA ILE A 77 1.62 -12.60 -21.25
C ILE A 77 1.32 -13.46 -22.49
N ASP A 78 0.07 -13.85 -22.69
CA ASP A 78 -0.36 -14.71 -23.81
C ASP A 78 -0.08 -14.07 -25.18
N SER A 79 -0.19 -12.73 -25.26
CA SER A 79 0.12 -11.96 -26.47
C SER A 79 1.63 -11.78 -26.73
N GLY A 80 2.48 -12.09 -25.75
CA GLY A 80 3.91 -11.80 -25.78
C GLY A 80 4.26 -10.30 -25.70
N TRP A 81 3.28 -9.42 -25.59
CA TRP A 81 3.49 -7.96 -25.53
C TRP A 81 3.54 -7.47 -24.08
N ILE A 82 4.70 -7.54 -23.47
CA ILE A 82 4.93 -7.25 -22.04
C ILE A 82 5.52 -5.85 -21.76
N SER A 83 5.83 -5.07 -22.80
CA SER A 83 6.28 -3.69 -22.68
C SER A 83 5.15 -2.69 -22.97
N LYS A 84 5.45 -1.45 -23.37
CA LYS A 84 4.43 -0.45 -23.72
C LYS A 84 3.54 -0.94 -24.87
N GLY A 85 2.32 -1.38 -24.56
CA GLY A 85 1.40 -1.98 -25.51
C GLY A 85 0.00 -1.37 -25.44
N GLU A 86 -0.96 -2.08 -26.02
CA GLU A 86 -2.37 -1.65 -26.15
C GLU A 86 -3.02 -1.31 -24.81
N TYR A 87 -2.73 -2.07 -23.75
CA TYR A 87 -3.29 -1.82 -22.42
C TYR A 87 -2.76 -0.54 -21.78
N VAL A 88 -1.50 -0.19 -22.02
CA VAL A 88 -0.93 1.08 -21.59
C VAL A 88 -1.67 2.25 -22.25
N LYS A 89 -1.84 2.18 -23.58
CA LYS A 89 -2.58 3.20 -24.32
C LYS A 89 -4.03 3.34 -23.85
N LYS A 90 -4.73 2.21 -23.68
CA LYS A 90 -6.10 2.21 -23.14
C LYS A 90 -6.20 2.82 -21.74
N PHE A 91 -5.21 2.54 -20.89
CA PHE A 91 -5.14 3.14 -19.57
C PHE A 91 -4.92 4.66 -19.64
N GLU A 92 -3.95 5.11 -20.42
CA GLU A 92 -3.66 6.54 -20.61
C GLU A 92 -4.91 7.29 -21.12
N GLU A 93 -5.56 6.77 -22.15
CA GLU A 93 -6.81 7.36 -22.69
C GLU A 93 -7.96 7.37 -21.67
N ALA A 94 -8.17 6.27 -20.95
CA ALA A 94 -9.25 6.17 -19.96
C ALA A 94 -9.00 7.10 -18.77
N PHE A 95 -7.76 7.18 -18.32
CA PHE A 95 -7.36 8.08 -17.23
C PHE A 95 -7.50 9.54 -17.65
N GLY A 96 -7.01 9.89 -18.85
CA GLY A 96 -7.18 11.25 -19.41
C GLY A 96 -8.64 11.68 -19.47
N ARG A 97 -9.52 10.82 -20.00
CA ARG A 97 -10.98 11.09 -20.02
C ARG A 97 -11.55 11.30 -18.61
N ARG A 98 -11.08 10.51 -17.63
CA ARG A 98 -11.60 10.58 -16.24
C ARG A 98 -11.23 11.87 -15.53
N ILE A 99 -10.05 12.43 -15.81
CA ILE A 99 -9.54 13.66 -15.16
C ILE A 99 -9.66 14.91 -16.04
N GLY A 100 -10.19 14.77 -17.28
CA GLY A 100 -10.32 15.89 -18.21
C GLY A 100 -9.00 16.37 -18.84
N ALA A 101 -7.95 15.51 -18.87
CA ALA A 101 -6.67 15.81 -19.49
C ALA A 101 -6.60 15.29 -20.93
N ASN A 102 -6.11 16.12 -21.86
CA ASN A 102 -5.95 15.72 -23.26
C ASN A 102 -4.80 14.76 -23.49
N ASN A 103 -3.74 14.88 -22.68
CA ASN A 103 -2.54 14.05 -22.77
C ASN A 103 -2.22 13.45 -21.39
N THR A 104 -1.96 12.17 -21.37
CA THR A 104 -1.57 11.43 -20.17
C THR A 104 -0.45 10.45 -20.51
N ILE A 105 0.47 10.28 -19.60
CA ILE A 105 1.61 9.39 -19.74
C ILE A 105 1.67 8.50 -18.50
N SER A 106 1.70 7.19 -18.70
CA SER A 106 1.91 6.23 -17.64
C SER A 106 3.40 6.02 -17.38
N VAL A 107 3.74 5.86 -16.12
CA VAL A 107 5.09 5.56 -15.64
C VAL A 107 5.05 4.37 -14.69
N THR A 108 6.19 3.84 -14.33
CA THR A 108 6.30 2.59 -13.55
C THR A 108 5.76 2.69 -12.12
N ASN A 109 5.80 3.87 -11.52
CA ASN A 109 5.34 4.12 -10.14
C ASN A 109 5.15 5.62 -9.86
N GLY A 110 4.57 5.94 -8.69
CA GLY A 110 4.32 7.31 -8.28
C GLY A 110 5.58 8.15 -8.07
N THR A 111 6.69 7.57 -7.63
CA THR A 111 7.97 8.29 -7.49
C THR A 111 8.44 8.83 -8.82
N THR A 112 8.42 7.98 -9.86
CA THR A 112 8.78 8.38 -11.23
C THR A 112 7.80 9.40 -11.81
N ALA A 113 6.50 9.31 -11.45
CA ALA A 113 5.51 10.30 -11.87
C ALA A 113 5.81 11.69 -11.29
N ILE A 114 6.13 11.78 -10.01
CA ILE A 114 6.49 13.05 -9.36
C ILE A 114 7.79 13.59 -9.95
N GLN A 115 8.81 12.74 -10.12
CA GLN A 115 10.07 13.14 -10.74
C GLN A 115 9.86 13.69 -12.15
N LEU A 116 9.07 12.98 -12.99
CA LEU A 116 8.78 13.43 -14.36
C LEU A 116 8.07 14.79 -14.35
N ALA A 117 7.12 15.00 -13.45
CA ALA A 117 6.42 16.28 -13.31
C ALA A 117 7.40 17.42 -12.96
N LEU A 118 8.29 17.20 -11.98
CA LEU A 118 9.30 18.20 -11.57
C LEU A 118 10.22 18.55 -12.72
N VAL A 119 10.78 17.53 -13.39
CA VAL A 119 11.69 17.76 -14.54
C VAL A 119 10.98 18.47 -15.70
N THR A 120 9.72 18.10 -15.98
CA THR A 120 8.92 18.76 -17.05
C THR A 120 8.65 20.22 -16.73
N LEU A 121 8.54 20.58 -15.44
CA LEU A 121 8.41 21.97 -14.98
C LEU A 121 9.74 22.72 -14.94
N GLY A 122 10.84 22.08 -15.30
CA GLY A 122 12.19 22.68 -15.29
C GLY A 122 12.85 22.69 -13.91
N VAL A 123 12.28 22.01 -12.92
CA VAL A 123 12.82 21.91 -11.56
C VAL A 123 14.05 21.01 -11.55
N GLY A 124 15.19 21.51 -11.07
CA GLY A 124 16.46 20.80 -11.08
C GLY A 124 17.52 21.39 -10.16
N GLN A 125 18.77 21.30 -10.58
CA GLN A 125 19.91 21.77 -9.80
C GLN A 125 19.81 23.28 -9.49
N GLY A 126 19.93 23.62 -8.22
CA GLY A 126 19.82 25.00 -7.73
C GLY A 126 18.42 25.38 -7.22
N ASP A 127 17.40 24.56 -7.51
CA ASP A 127 16.05 24.77 -7.03
C ASP A 127 15.81 24.12 -5.67
N GLU A 128 14.90 24.71 -4.89
CA GLU A 128 14.41 24.16 -3.66
C GLU A 128 12.92 23.79 -3.79
N VAL A 129 12.55 22.59 -3.31
CA VAL A 129 11.17 22.11 -3.32
C VAL A 129 10.71 21.84 -1.90
N ILE A 130 9.64 22.51 -1.48
CA ILE A 130 9.04 22.30 -0.17
C ILE A 130 8.32 20.96 -0.14
N VAL A 131 8.64 20.13 0.86
CA VAL A 131 8.06 18.81 1.08
C VAL A 131 7.60 18.66 2.53
N PRO A 132 6.50 17.95 2.81
CA PRO A 132 6.07 17.71 4.18
C PRO A 132 7.04 16.77 4.91
N SER A 133 7.28 17.03 6.21
CA SER A 133 8.12 16.14 7.06
C SER A 133 7.49 14.76 7.27
N LEU A 134 6.16 14.66 7.28
CA LEU A 134 5.41 13.41 7.33
C LEU A 134 4.83 13.11 5.95
N THR A 135 5.52 12.29 5.18
CA THR A 135 5.08 11.84 3.86
C THR A 135 5.75 10.52 3.49
N PHE A 136 5.28 9.90 2.42
CA PHE A 136 5.95 8.74 1.86
C PHE A 136 7.30 9.16 1.22
N ALA A 137 8.35 8.37 1.45
CA ALA A 137 9.71 8.68 0.99
C ALA A 137 9.81 8.99 -0.53
N ALA A 138 8.85 8.52 -1.32
CA ALA A 138 8.76 8.79 -2.75
C ALA A 138 8.78 10.28 -3.10
N VAL A 139 8.11 11.12 -2.31
CA VAL A 139 8.03 12.58 -2.53
C VAL A 139 9.42 13.20 -2.38
N TYR A 140 10.11 12.87 -1.30
CA TYR A 140 11.46 13.33 -1.01
C TYR A 140 12.48 12.86 -2.07
N ASN A 141 12.43 11.56 -2.39
CA ASN A 141 13.33 10.95 -3.37
C ASN A 141 13.13 11.53 -4.76
N ALA A 142 11.90 11.79 -5.18
CA ALA A 142 11.61 12.38 -6.48
C ALA A 142 12.24 13.77 -6.64
N VAL A 143 12.25 14.58 -5.58
CA VAL A 143 12.92 15.90 -5.58
C VAL A 143 14.43 15.73 -5.73
N ILE A 144 15.04 14.81 -4.97
CA ILE A 144 16.48 14.54 -5.10
C ILE A 144 16.81 14.05 -6.50
N PHE A 145 16.02 13.13 -7.05
CA PHE A 145 16.24 12.56 -8.39
C PHE A 145 16.05 13.58 -9.52
N SER A 146 15.29 14.65 -9.29
CA SER A 146 15.23 15.78 -10.24
C SER A 146 16.46 16.69 -10.17
N GLY A 147 17.35 16.51 -9.19
CA GLY A 147 18.53 17.35 -8.95
C GLY A 147 18.26 18.55 -8.04
N ALA A 148 17.03 18.72 -7.56
CA ALA A 148 16.63 19.79 -6.66
C ALA A 148 16.88 19.44 -5.19
N LYS A 149 16.87 20.44 -4.33
CA LYS A 149 17.03 20.31 -2.88
C LYS A 149 15.66 20.24 -2.19
N PRO A 150 15.31 19.15 -1.46
CA PRO A 150 14.08 19.12 -0.68
C PRO A 150 14.22 19.98 0.59
N VAL A 151 13.24 20.82 0.83
CA VAL A 151 13.12 21.64 2.04
C VAL A 151 11.95 21.13 2.87
N MET A 152 12.26 20.44 3.96
CA MET A 152 11.21 19.86 4.82
C MET A 152 10.53 20.93 5.64
N VAL A 153 9.21 20.91 5.63
CA VAL A 153 8.32 21.74 6.44
C VAL A 153 7.40 20.82 7.24
N ASP A 154 7.16 21.16 8.49
CA ASP A 154 6.34 20.34 9.36
C ASP A 154 4.86 20.37 8.95
N ILE A 155 4.12 19.36 9.39
CA ILE A 155 2.71 19.19 9.09
C ILE A 155 1.83 19.90 10.13
N ASN A 156 0.59 20.17 9.75
CA ASN A 156 -0.47 20.51 10.69
C ASN A 156 -1.02 19.20 11.30
N LEU A 157 -1.04 19.12 12.64
CA LEU A 157 -1.45 17.88 13.34
C LEU A 157 -2.93 17.54 13.18
N GLU A 158 -3.78 18.52 12.87
CA GLU A 158 -5.21 18.28 12.69
C GLU A 158 -5.52 17.74 11.28
N THR A 159 -4.85 18.28 10.25
CA THR A 159 -5.13 17.97 8.84
C THR A 159 -4.14 16.98 8.26
N LEU A 160 -3.00 16.74 8.92
CA LEU A 160 -1.85 15.97 8.44
C LEU A 160 -1.27 16.47 7.11
N GLY A 161 -1.71 17.65 6.65
CA GLY A 161 -1.18 18.32 5.47
C GLY A 161 -0.04 19.30 5.83
N LEU A 162 0.61 19.87 4.80
CA LEU A 162 1.63 20.91 4.99
C LEU A 162 1.12 22.07 5.85
N ASN A 163 1.92 22.50 6.82
CA ASN A 163 1.61 23.67 7.63
C ASN A 163 2.03 24.94 6.89
N HIS A 164 1.07 25.59 6.21
CA HIS A 164 1.31 26.81 5.43
C HIS A 164 1.96 27.96 6.22
N LYS A 165 1.65 28.09 7.52
CA LYS A 165 2.25 29.12 8.39
C LYS A 165 3.76 28.92 8.58
N LEU A 166 4.26 27.70 8.44
CA LEU A 166 5.69 27.39 8.54
C LEU A 166 6.42 27.58 7.21
N ILE A 167 5.72 27.54 6.09
CA ILE A 167 6.29 27.80 4.75
C ILE A 167 6.79 29.24 4.69
N GLU A 168 5.96 30.21 5.12
CA GLU A 168 6.30 31.66 5.12
C GLU A 168 7.54 31.96 5.96
N LYS A 169 7.80 31.20 7.01
CA LYS A 169 8.98 31.40 7.88
C LYS A 169 10.29 30.89 7.25
N LYS A 170 10.22 29.99 6.26
CA LYS A 170 11.40 29.43 5.59
C LYS A 170 11.83 30.22 4.35
N ASN A 171 10.99 31.11 3.85
CA ASN A 171 11.29 32.02 2.74
C ASN A 171 12.02 33.31 3.18
N LYS A 172 12.50 33.37 4.41
CA LYS A 172 13.36 34.44 4.95
C LYS A 172 14.77 33.86 5.20
#